data_6548a7a57946440f04f17f8adcd57ee2
#
_entry.id   6548a7a57946440f04f17f8adcd57ee2
#
_cell.length_a   1.000
_cell.length_b   1.000
_cell.length_c   1.000
_cell.angle_alpha   90.00
_cell.angle_beta   90.00
_cell.angle_gamma   90.00
#
_symmetry.space_group_name_H-M   'P 1'
#
loop_
_entity.id
_entity.type
_entity.pdbx_description
1 polymer ?
#
loop_
_entity_poly.entity_id
_entity_poly.type
_entity_poly.pdbx_seq_one_letter_code
_entity_poly.pdbx_strand_id
1 'polypeptide(L)'
;FVTDDGAETDLDLGHYERFSGISAKKSDNITTGKIYSDVLKKERQGKYLGKTVQVIPHITNRIKEFIKHDVAKEDFVICEIGGTVGDIESLPFLEAIRQFSNEFGRKKTLFIHLTLVPYMKASDEIKTKPTQHSVKELRSIGIQPDIIICRSERSIPLDQRKKISLFCNVSINDVIETVDVKTIYEAPISFNKEKLDERVLKFFNIKTRKKVNLLPWKKITHLVLNNKRKVNIAIIGKYVELKDAYKSLDEALTHGGIANKLKVNLVRIESDFLKPKDIKNKLKEVSGILIPGGFGKRGTEGKIAAITYARNNKIPFLGICFGMQMAVIEFARNKLNIKKATSSEFGPSKASVVGLMSEWIKDGKKFKGTDKDLGGTMRLGSYEAKLKKGSLISNIYNSAKINERHRHRYEVNINFKDEFEKQGMVFSGLSPDSKLPEIIELTNHPWFIGVQFHPEFKSRPLAPHPLFSSFIKAAKNHR
;
A
#
# COMPACT_ATOMS: atom_id res chain seq x y z
N PHE A 1 4.48 -0.54 -1.59
CA PHE A 1 3.82 -1.37 -0.58
C PHE A 1 4.82 -2.36 0.02
N VAL A 2 4.59 -2.84 1.25
CA VAL A 2 5.47 -3.81 1.92
C VAL A 2 4.63 -4.96 2.47
N THR A 3 5.07 -6.20 2.18
CA THR A 3 4.43 -7.43 2.68
C THR A 3 4.94 -7.83 4.07
N ASP A 4 4.23 -8.75 4.76
CA ASP A 4 4.66 -9.23 6.09
C ASP A 4 6.03 -9.92 6.05
N ASP A 5 6.33 -10.66 4.97
CA ASP A 5 7.60 -11.37 4.76
C ASP A 5 8.72 -10.51 4.14
N GLY A 6 8.49 -9.18 4.05
CA GLY A 6 9.51 -8.20 3.68
C GLY A 6 9.79 -8.09 2.19
N ALA A 7 8.78 -8.18 1.34
CA ALA A 7 8.88 -7.73 -0.05
C ALA A 7 8.48 -6.27 -0.18
N GLU A 8 9.26 -5.50 -0.91
CA GLU A 8 8.85 -4.22 -1.48
C GLU A 8 8.21 -4.46 -2.83
N THR A 9 7.01 -3.95 -3.02
CA THR A 9 6.20 -4.19 -4.22
C THR A 9 5.53 -2.91 -4.68
N ASP A 10 4.99 -2.92 -5.89
CA ASP A 10 4.14 -1.85 -6.39
C ASP A 10 2.86 -1.70 -5.54
N LEU A 11 2.11 -0.63 -5.78
CA LEU A 11 0.91 -0.29 -5.01
C LEU A 11 -0.22 -1.32 -5.18
N ASP A 12 -0.21 -2.05 -6.29
CA ASP A 12 -1.28 -2.98 -6.70
C ASP A 12 -1.49 -4.10 -5.68
N LEU A 13 -0.41 -4.71 -5.16
CA LEU A 13 -0.53 -5.71 -4.09
C LEU A 13 -1.25 -5.17 -2.85
N GLY A 14 -1.04 -3.90 -2.52
CA GLY A 14 -1.76 -3.23 -1.45
C GLY A 14 -3.26 -3.12 -1.72
N HIS A 15 -3.66 -2.88 -2.97
CA HIS A 15 -5.07 -2.89 -3.37
C HIS A 15 -5.67 -4.29 -3.27
N TYR A 16 -4.96 -5.31 -3.77
CA TYR A 16 -5.43 -6.71 -3.67
C TYR A 16 -5.64 -7.13 -2.23
N GLU A 17 -4.69 -6.84 -1.35
CA GLU A 17 -4.79 -7.15 0.07
C GLU A 17 -5.96 -6.42 0.74
N ARG A 18 -6.17 -5.14 0.42
CA ARG A 18 -7.28 -4.35 0.97
C ARG A 18 -8.65 -4.87 0.56
N PHE A 19 -8.80 -5.34 -0.68
CA PHE A 19 -10.09 -5.79 -1.21
C PHE A 19 -10.37 -7.27 -0.98
N SER A 20 -9.37 -8.15 -1.12
CA SER A 20 -9.53 -9.59 -0.89
C SER A 20 -9.55 -9.96 0.59
N GLY A 21 -8.89 -9.17 1.45
CA GLY A 21 -8.65 -9.54 2.84
C GLY A 21 -7.52 -10.55 3.03
N ILE A 22 -6.89 -11.02 1.96
CA ILE A 22 -5.77 -11.97 1.97
C ILE A 22 -4.47 -11.19 2.07
N SER A 23 -3.57 -11.57 2.99
CA SER A 23 -2.26 -10.93 3.11
C SER A 23 -1.35 -11.38 1.98
N ALA A 24 -0.80 -10.41 1.25
CA ALA A 24 0.14 -10.66 0.17
C ALA A 24 1.50 -11.14 0.71
N LYS A 25 2.16 -11.97 -0.08
CA LYS A 25 3.47 -12.56 0.20
C LYS A 25 4.49 -12.11 -0.85
N LYS A 26 5.76 -12.32 -0.55
CA LYS A 26 6.87 -12.10 -1.47
C LYS A 26 6.78 -12.97 -2.74
N SER A 27 6.12 -14.13 -2.62
CA SER A 27 5.82 -15.03 -3.74
C SER A 27 4.69 -14.55 -4.65
N ASP A 28 3.97 -13.49 -4.31
CA ASP A 28 2.82 -13.01 -5.11
C ASP A 28 3.20 -11.92 -6.11
N ASN A 29 4.49 -11.53 -6.17
CA ASN A 29 4.98 -10.56 -7.14
C ASN A 29 6.36 -10.96 -7.68
N ILE A 30 6.53 -10.86 -8.99
CA ILE A 30 7.81 -11.05 -9.64
C ILE A 30 8.01 -10.05 -10.77
N THR A 31 9.20 -9.48 -10.84
CA THR A 31 9.58 -8.54 -11.90
C THR A 31 10.39 -9.23 -12.99
N THR A 32 10.41 -8.65 -14.19
CA THR A 32 11.26 -9.07 -15.31
C THR A 32 12.71 -9.22 -14.88
N GLY A 33 13.27 -8.20 -14.19
CA GLY A 33 14.66 -8.25 -13.72
C GLY A 33 14.96 -9.44 -12.82
N LYS A 34 14.03 -9.82 -11.94
CA LYS A 34 14.20 -10.98 -11.06
C LYS A 34 14.16 -12.30 -11.82
N ILE A 35 13.26 -12.43 -12.79
CA ILE A 35 13.20 -13.63 -13.67
C ILE A 35 14.52 -13.83 -14.41
N TYR A 36 15.02 -12.79 -15.08
CA TYR A 36 16.27 -12.86 -15.83
C TYR A 36 17.47 -13.12 -14.93
N SER A 37 17.55 -12.45 -13.78
CA SER A 37 18.61 -12.67 -12.79
C SER A 37 18.66 -14.13 -12.32
N ASP A 38 17.50 -14.73 -12.02
CA ASP A 38 17.39 -16.14 -11.60
C ASP A 38 17.89 -17.09 -12.70
N VAL A 39 17.53 -16.86 -13.96
CA VAL A 39 17.94 -17.69 -15.09
C VAL A 39 19.44 -17.55 -15.35
N LEU A 40 20.00 -16.33 -15.38
CA LEU A 40 21.43 -16.09 -15.55
C LEU A 40 22.26 -16.70 -14.40
N LYS A 41 21.75 -16.65 -13.16
CA LYS A 41 22.39 -17.30 -12.04
C LYS A 41 22.44 -18.83 -12.19
N LYS A 42 21.33 -19.44 -12.63
CA LYS A 42 21.25 -20.88 -12.94
C LYS A 42 22.21 -21.26 -14.08
N GLU A 43 22.32 -20.44 -15.13
CA GLU A 43 23.25 -20.62 -16.24
C GLU A 43 24.70 -20.66 -15.75
N ARG A 44 25.12 -19.63 -15.00
CA ARG A 44 26.48 -19.56 -14.42
C ARG A 44 26.80 -20.70 -13.46
N GLN A 45 25.78 -21.31 -12.84
CA GLN A 45 25.92 -22.49 -12.00
C GLN A 45 25.95 -23.82 -12.80
N GLY A 46 25.93 -23.76 -14.13
CA GLY A 46 25.97 -24.96 -15.02
C GLY A 46 24.66 -25.77 -15.03
N LYS A 47 23.56 -25.25 -14.51
CA LYS A 47 22.29 -26.00 -14.39
C LYS A 47 21.64 -26.31 -15.73
N TYR A 48 22.05 -25.67 -16.80
CA TYR A 48 21.56 -25.92 -18.15
C TYR A 48 22.49 -26.82 -18.97
N LEU A 49 23.54 -27.41 -18.35
CA LEU A 49 24.41 -28.43 -18.96
C LEU A 49 25.01 -28.00 -20.32
N GLY A 50 25.43 -26.72 -20.44
CA GLY A 50 26.02 -26.18 -21.67
C GLY A 50 25.03 -25.87 -22.79
N LYS A 51 23.72 -26.00 -22.55
CA LYS A 51 22.70 -25.59 -23.53
C LYS A 51 22.63 -24.08 -23.63
N THR A 52 22.39 -23.57 -24.84
CA THR A 52 22.14 -22.15 -25.07
C THR A 52 20.85 -21.71 -24.33
N VAL A 53 20.97 -20.74 -23.43
CA VAL A 53 19.83 -20.16 -22.71
C VAL A 53 19.08 -19.23 -23.65
N GLN A 54 17.76 -19.38 -23.74
CA GLN A 54 16.86 -18.63 -24.61
C GLN A 54 15.63 -18.17 -23.83
N VAL A 55 14.90 -17.17 -24.37
CA VAL A 55 13.64 -16.73 -23.77
C VAL A 55 12.67 -17.90 -23.69
N ILE A 56 12.52 -18.63 -24.80
CA ILE A 56 11.77 -19.89 -24.87
C ILE A 56 12.80 -21.04 -24.98
N PRO A 57 12.81 -22.01 -24.07
CA PRO A 57 11.87 -22.23 -22.98
C PRO A 57 12.31 -21.68 -21.61
N HIS A 58 13.52 -21.16 -21.43
CA HIS A 58 14.14 -20.98 -20.11
C HIS A 58 13.46 -19.88 -19.28
N ILE A 59 13.23 -18.69 -19.87
CA ILE A 59 12.53 -17.57 -19.22
C ILE A 59 11.05 -17.93 -19.03
N THR A 60 10.38 -18.45 -20.08
CA THR A 60 8.96 -18.82 -19.99
C THR A 60 8.71 -19.94 -18.97
N ASN A 61 9.60 -20.93 -18.86
CA ASN A 61 9.53 -21.98 -17.84
C ASN A 61 9.67 -21.37 -16.43
N ARG A 62 10.60 -20.43 -16.25
CA ARG A 62 10.78 -19.77 -14.94
C ARG A 62 9.53 -18.97 -14.53
N ILE A 63 8.86 -18.31 -15.47
CA ILE A 63 7.59 -17.62 -15.24
C ILE A 63 6.51 -18.65 -14.86
N LYS A 64 6.39 -19.76 -15.60
CA LYS A 64 5.41 -20.82 -15.28
C LYS A 64 5.67 -21.48 -13.92
N GLU A 65 6.93 -21.68 -13.54
CA GLU A 65 7.33 -22.15 -12.20
C GLU A 65 6.84 -21.19 -11.11
N PHE A 66 7.00 -19.88 -11.35
CA PHE A 66 6.52 -18.86 -10.42
C PHE A 66 4.99 -18.91 -10.24
N ILE A 67 4.24 -19.00 -11.34
CA ILE A 67 2.76 -19.08 -11.29
C ILE A 67 2.29 -20.33 -10.52
N LYS A 68 3.03 -21.45 -10.62
CA LYS A 68 2.72 -22.71 -9.93
C LYS A 68 3.11 -22.74 -8.45
N HIS A 69 3.92 -21.76 -8.01
CA HIS A 69 4.43 -21.74 -6.64
C HIS A 69 3.32 -21.41 -5.64
N ASP A 70 3.21 -22.18 -4.56
CA ASP A 70 2.28 -22.00 -3.43
C ASP A 70 0.77 -21.98 -3.75
N VAL A 71 0.36 -22.40 -4.96
CA VAL A 71 -1.06 -22.33 -5.38
C VAL A 71 -1.84 -23.63 -5.19
N ALA A 72 -1.23 -24.71 -4.72
CA ALA A 72 -1.84 -26.06 -4.67
C ALA A 72 -3.10 -26.15 -3.76
N LYS A 73 -3.30 -25.19 -2.86
CA LYS A 73 -4.43 -25.15 -1.90
C LYS A 73 -5.50 -24.11 -2.26
N GLU A 74 -5.29 -23.35 -3.34
CA GLU A 74 -6.18 -22.27 -3.72
C GLU A 74 -7.25 -22.75 -4.70
N ASP A 75 -8.49 -22.31 -4.50
CA ASP A 75 -9.59 -22.59 -5.42
C ASP A 75 -9.43 -21.81 -6.74
N PHE A 76 -8.93 -20.57 -6.64
CA PHE A 76 -8.68 -19.64 -7.74
C PHE A 76 -7.34 -18.94 -7.58
N VAL A 77 -6.62 -18.81 -8.68
CA VAL A 77 -5.40 -17.99 -8.78
C VAL A 77 -5.63 -16.92 -9.84
N ILE A 78 -5.46 -15.66 -9.46
CA ILE A 78 -5.55 -14.52 -10.38
C ILE A 78 -4.13 -14.06 -10.67
N CYS A 79 -3.72 -14.16 -11.95
CA CYS A 79 -2.43 -13.68 -12.42
C CYS A 79 -2.64 -12.40 -13.23
N GLU A 80 -2.08 -11.30 -12.78
CA GLU A 80 -2.05 -10.05 -13.54
C GLU A 80 -0.73 -9.94 -14.32
N ILE A 81 -0.82 -9.69 -15.62
CA ILE A 81 0.32 -9.35 -16.45
C ILE A 81 0.33 -7.83 -16.61
N GLY A 82 1.35 -7.19 -16.04
CA GLY A 82 1.54 -5.75 -16.11
C GLY A 82 1.95 -5.29 -17.51
N GLY A 83 1.68 -4.02 -17.80
CA GLY A 83 1.97 -3.37 -19.06
C GLY A 83 0.84 -3.48 -20.09
N THR A 84 1.05 -2.80 -21.22
CA THR A 84 0.11 -2.83 -22.35
C THR A 84 0.41 -4.01 -23.25
N VAL A 85 -0.63 -4.67 -23.77
CA VAL A 85 -0.45 -5.74 -24.77
C VAL A 85 0.23 -5.17 -26.01
N GLY A 86 1.34 -5.78 -26.40
CA GLY A 86 2.22 -5.30 -27.47
C GLY A 86 3.53 -4.67 -26.98
N ASP A 87 3.63 -4.33 -25.69
CA ASP A 87 4.89 -3.86 -25.11
C ASP A 87 5.93 -5.00 -25.05
N ILE A 88 7.17 -4.68 -25.37
CA ILE A 88 8.28 -5.63 -25.44
C ILE A 88 8.48 -6.35 -24.09
N GLU A 89 8.35 -5.63 -22.99
CA GLU A 89 8.57 -6.16 -21.63
C GLU A 89 7.57 -7.25 -21.26
N SER A 90 6.34 -7.20 -21.78
CA SER A 90 5.28 -8.17 -21.44
C SER A 90 5.31 -9.43 -22.29
N LEU A 91 5.99 -9.44 -23.44
CA LEU A 91 5.97 -10.56 -24.39
C LEU A 91 6.38 -11.91 -23.78
N PRO A 92 7.47 -12.03 -22.98
CA PRO A 92 7.83 -13.31 -22.35
C PRO A 92 6.76 -13.83 -21.38
N PHE A 93 6.05 -12.93 -20.70
CA PHE A 93 4.96 -13.28 -19.78
C PHE A 93 3.72 -13.73 -20.54
N LEU A 94 3.34 -13.02 -21.60
CA LEU A 94 2.22 -13.39 -22.47
C LEU A 94 2.47 -14.77 -23.12
N GLU A 95 3.68 -15.02 -23.62
CA GLU A 95 4.05 -16.33 -24.15
C GLU A 95 4.02 -17.42 -23.07
N ALA A 96 4.49 -17.13 -21.86
CA ALA A 96 4.46 -18.08 -20.76
C ALA A 96 3.02 -18.46 -20.36
N ILE A 97 2.08 -17.50 -20.26
CA ILE A 97 0.68 -17.82 -19.92
C ILE A 97 -0.04 -18.52 -21.07
N ARG A 98 0.30 -18.24 -22.33
CA ARG A 98 -0.20 -19.00 -23.49
C ARG A 98 0.23 -20.47 -23.40
N GLN A 99 1.52 -20.72 -23.13
CA GLN A 99 2.03 -22.09 -22.92
C GLN A 99 1.38 -22.75 -21.72
N PHE A 100 1.24 -22.01 -20.60
CA PHE A 100 0.59 -22.47 -19.38
C PHE A 100 -0.85 -22.94 -19.63
N SER A 101 -1.62 -22.16 -20.39
CA SER A 101 -2.99 -22.53 -20.78
C SER A 101 -3.05 -23.82 -21.60
N ASN A 102 -2.09 -24.04 -22.49
CA ASN A 102 -2.00 -25.29 -23.27
C ASN A 102 -1.65 -26.49 -22.39
N GLU A 103 -0.74 -26.31 -21.43
CA GLU A 103 -0.30 -27.38 -20.51
C GLU A 103 -1.40 -27.77 -19.49
N PHE A 104 -2.11 -26.79 -18.93
CA PHE A 104 -3.16 -27.04 -17.92
C PHE A 104 -4.52 -27.37 -18.50
N GLY A 105 -4.73 -27.00 -19.75
CA GLY A 105 -5.97 -27.12 -20.47
C GLY A 105 -6.85 -25.88 -20.41
N ARG A 106 -7.41 -25.54 -21.54
CA ARG A 106 -8.17 -24.30 -21.78
C ARG A 106 -9.38 -24.12 -20.84
N LYS A 107 -9.98 -25.22 -20.37
CA LYS A 107 -11.11 -25.18 -19.41
C LYS A 107 -10.71 -24.79 -17.98
N LYS A 108 -9.41 -24.78 -17.68
CA LYS A 108 -8.87 -24.40 -16.37
C LYS A 108 -8.22 -23.03 -16.36
N THR A 109 -8.16 -22.34 -17.49
CA THR A 109 -7.52 -21.03 -17.64
C THR A 109 -8.45 -20.06 -18.34
N LEU A 110 -8.82 -19.01 -17.64
CA LEU A 110 -9.70 -17.95 -18.13
C LEU A 110 -8.87 -16.71 -18.46
N PHE A 111 -8.97 -16.21 -19.68
CA PHE A 111 -8.32 -14.97 -20.08
C PHE A 111 -9.29 -13.78 -20.03
N ILE A 112 -9.01 -12.87 -19.12
CA ILE A 112 -9.72 -11.60 -18.98
C ILE A 112 -8.83 -10.50 -19.52
N HIS A 113 -9.30 -9.78 -20.54
CA HIS A 113 -8.55 -8.66 -21.12
C HIS A 113 -9.17 -7.33 -20.73
N LEU A 114 -8.39 -6.49 -20.07
CA LEU A 114 -8.80 -5.13 -19.67
C LEU A 114 -8.40 -4.16 -20.76
N THR A 115 -9.37 -3.35 -21.26
CA THR A 115 -9.16 -2.38 -22.32
C THR A 115 -9.74 -1.02 -21.96
N LEU A 116 -9.24 0.02 -22.63
CA LEU A 116 -9.80 1.36 -22.56
C LEU A 116 -10.72 1.61 -23.78
N VAL A 117 -11.93 2.08 -23.50
CA VAL A 117 -12.90 2.55 -24.49
C VAL A 117 -13.05 4.06 -24.30
N PRO A 118 -12.23 4.87 -24.99
CA PRO A 118 -12.19 6.31 -24.75
C PRO A 118 -13.44 7.01 -25.28
N TYR A 119 -13.87 8.01 -24.53
CA TYR A 119 -14.89 8.97 -24.97
C TYR A 119 -14.22 10.23 -25.54
N MET A 120 -14.55 10.57 -26.77
CA MET A 120 -14.03 11.73 -27.47
C MET A 120 -14.97 12.91 -27.29
N LYS A 121 -14.64 13.83 -26.40
CA LYS A 121 -15.48 15.01 -26.08
C LYS A 121 -15.80 15.87 -27.29
N ALA A 122 -14.86 16.03 -28.23
CA ALA A 122 -15.04 16.87 -29.41
C ALA A 122 -16.09 16.35 -30.40
N SER A 123 -16.26 15.02 -30.51
CA SER A 123 -17.22 14.37 -31.40
C SER A 123 -18.40 13.73 -30.64
N ASP A 124 -18.47 13.88 -29.33
CA ASP A 124 -19.48 13.25 -28.45
C ASP A 124 -19.64 11.74 -28.72
N GLU A 125 -18.53 11.05 -28.88
CA GLU A 125 -18.51 9.68 -29.40
C GLU A 125 -17.59 8.77 -28.58
N ILE A 126 -18.03 7.52 -28.35
CA ILE A 126 -17.20 6.44 -27.78
C ILE A 126 -16.46 5.74 -28.93
N LYS A 127 -15.14 5.56 -28.77
CA LYS A 127 -14.29 4.89 -29.76
C LYS A 127 -13.94 3.46 -29.34
N THR A 128 -14.40 2.48 -30.12
CA THR A 128 -14.12 1.05 -29.88
C THR A 128 -12.86 0.54 -30.58
N LYS A 129 -12.24 1.32 -31.47
CA LYS A 129 -11.04 0.93 -32.21
C LYS A 129 -9.85 0.57 -31.33
N PRO A 130 -9.50 1.32 -30.26
CA PRO A 130 -8.39 0.94 -29.37
C PRO A 130 -8.57 -0.46 -28.79
N THR A 131 -9.76 -0.80 -28.31
CA THR A 131 -10.10 -2.15 -27.82
C THR A 131 -9.92 -3.22 -28.89
N GLN A 132 -10.43 -2.96 -30.12
CA GLN A 132 -10.29 -3.89 -31.25
C GLN A 132 -8.82 -4.16 -31.59
N HIS A 133 -7.98 -3.11 -31.60
CA HIS A 133 -6.55 -3.22 -31.88
C HIS A 133 -5.82 -3.99 -30.76
N SER A 134 -6.10 -3.68 -29.49
CA SER A 134 -5.51 -4.37 -28.35
C SER A 134 -5.83 -5.88 -28.35
N VAL A 135 -7.09 -6.24 -28.65
CA VAL A 135 -7.49 -7.66 -28.77
C VAL A 135 -6.86 -8.32 -30.00
N LYS A 136 -6.73 -7.59 -31.12
CA LYS A 136 -6.04 -8.12 -32.31
C LYS A 136 -4.60 -8.45 -32.00
N GLU A 137 -3.90 -7.58 -31.28
CA GLU A 137 -2.52 -7.79 -30.85
C GLU A 137 -2.40 -8.99 -29.93
N LEU A 138 -3.27 -9.12 -28.92
CA LEU A 138 -3.30 -10.27 -28.02
C LEU A 138 -3.52 -11.59 -28.80
N ARG A 139 -4.41 -11.57 -29.79
CA ARG A 139 -4.66 -12.74 -30.66
C ARG A 139 -3.48 -13.08 -31.54
N SER A 140 -2.67 -12.13 -31.99
CA SER A 140 -1.45 -12.39 -32.76
C SER A 140 -0.40 -13.16 -31.95
N ILE A 141 -0.43 -13.03 -30.62
CA ILE A 141 0.40 -13.83 -29.68
C ILE A 141 -0.20 -15.23 -29.45
N GLY A 142 -1.41 -15.49 -29.92
CA GLY A 142 -2.11 -16.78 -29.77
C GLY A 142 -3.01 -16.87 -28.52
N ILE A 143 -3.42 -15.73 -27.95
CA ILE A 143 -4.34 -15.66 -26.81
C ILE A 143 -5.67 -15.08 -27.27
N GLN A 144 -6.74 -15.85 -27.21
CA GLN A 144 -8.11 -15.38 -27.38
C GLN A 144 -8.68 -15.03 -26.00
N PRO A 145 -9.08 -13.77 -25.72
CA PRO A 145 -9.74 -13.45 -24.45
C PRO A 145 -11.12 -14.12 -24.39
N ASP A 146 -11.51 -14.55 -23.19
CA ASP A 146 -12.83 -15.09 -22.90
C ASP A 146 -13.79 -13.98 -22.45
N ILE A 147 -13.26 -13.04 -21.66
CA ILE A 147 -13.99 -11.88 -21.14
C ILE A 147 -13.19 -10.62 -21.48
N ILE A 148 -13.88 -9.58 -21.92
CA ILE A 148 -13.28 -8.25 -22.11
C ILE A 148 -13.91 -7.30 -21.08
N ILE A 149 -13.06 -6.66 -20.26
CA ILE A 149 -13.47 -5.58 -19.36
C ILE A 149 -13.15 -4.26 -20.05
N CYS A 150 -14.20 -3.49 -20.36
CA CYS A 150 -14.12 -2.23 -21.08
C CYS A 150 -14.22 -1.07 -20.08
N ARG A 151 -13.09 -0.45 -19.73
CA ARG A 151 -13.08 0.77 -18.94
C ARG A 151 -13.47 1.97 -19.80
N SER A 152 -14.39 2.80 -19.32
CA SER A 152 -14.87 4.01 -20.03
C SER A 152 -15.27 5.09 -19.03
N GLU A 153 -15.17 6.37 -19.44
CA GLU A 153 -15.69 7.50 -18.66
C GLU A 153 -17.24 7.52 -18.61
N ARG A 154 -17.89 6.91 -19.60
CA ARG A 154 -19.35 6.86 -19.75
C ARG A 154 -19.83 5.46 -20.07
N SER A 155 -21.13 5.21 -19.87
CA SER A 155 -21.76 3.95 -20.26
C SER A 155 -21.61 3.69 -21.76
N ILE A 156 -21.29 2.44 -22.11
CA ILE A 156 -21.05 1.99 -23.47
C ILE A 156 -22.39 1.52 -24.07
N PRO A 157 -22.92 2.20 -25.10
CA PRO A 157 -24.17 1.81 -25.74
C PRO A 157 -24.16 0.36 -26.23
N LEU A 158 -25.34 -0.26 -26.26
CA LEU A 158 -25.50 -1.68 -26.62
C LEU A 158 -24.96 -2.01 -28.03
N ASP A 159 -25.16 -1.10 -28.99
CA ASP A 159 -24.63 -1.24 -30.34
C ASP A 159 -23.10 -1.25 -30.37
N GLN A 160 -22.46 -0.42 -29.55
CA GLN A 160 -21.01 -0.40 -29.41
C GLN A 160 -20.48 -1.66 -28.69
N ARG A 161 -21.21 -2.18 -27.69
CA ARG A 161 -20.88 -3.47 -27.06
C ARG A 161 -21.03 -4.63 -28.05
N LYS A 162 -22.06 -4.64 -28.89
CA LYS A 162 -22.24 -5.61 -30.02
C LYS A 162 -21.08 -5.53 -31.00
N LYS A 163 -20.63 -4.32 -31.34
CA LYS A 163 -19.48 -4.10 -32.21
C LYS A 163 -18.18 -4.66 -31.59
N ILE A 164 -17.90 -4.40 -30.31
CA ILE A 164 -16.75 -4.98 -29.60
C ILE A 164 -16.85 -6.51 -29.62
N SER A 165 -18.00 -7.08 -29.25
CA SER A 165 -18.27 -8.52 -29.27
C SER A 165 -17.93 -9.16 -30.62
N LEU A 166 -18.43 -8.57 -31.72
CA LEU A 166 -18.20 -9.07 -33.08
C LEU A 166 -16.70 -9.03 -33.46
N PHE A 167 -16.06 -7.88 -33.33
CA PHE A 167 -14.66 -7.69 -33.74
C PHE A 167 -13.64 -8.45 -32.86
N CYS A 168 -13.96 -8.62 -31.60
CA CYS A 168 -13.07 -9.28 -30.62
C CYS A 168 -13.36 -10.78 -30.47
N ASN A 169 -14.37 -11.30 -31.15
CA ASN A 169 -14.78 -12.72 -31.10
C ASN A 169 -15.07 -13.21 -29.69
N VAL A 170 -15.87 -12.44 -28.93
CA VAL A 170 -16.38 -12.79 -27.59
C VAL A 170 -17.90 -12.66 -27.57
N SER A 171 -18.56 -13.41 -26.68
CA SER A 171 -20.00 -13.25 -26.49
C SER A 171 -20.33 -11.83 -26.01
N ILE A 172 -21.47 -11.26 -26.45
CA ILE A 172 -21.94 -9.95 -26.00
C ILE A 172 -22.05 -9.87 -24.46
N ASN A 173 -22.38 -10.99 -23.82
CA ASN A 173 -22.51 -11.09 -22.39
C ASN A 173 -21.15 -11.13 -21.65
N ASP A 174 -20.06 -11.32 -22.37
CA ASP A 174 -18.68 -11.36 -21.84
C ASP A 174 -17.91 -10.08 -22.19
N VAL A 175 -18.61 -9.07 -22.73
CA VAL A 175 -18.15 -7.68 -22.85
C VAL A 175 -18.69 -6.92 -21.66
N ILE A 176 -17.86 -6.79 -20.62
CA ILE A 176 -18.19 -6.19 -19.34
C ILE A 176 -17.86 -4.70 -19.35
N GLU A 177 -18.83 -3.88 -19.07
CA GLU A 177 -18.64 -2.44 -18.93
C GLU A 177 -18.08 -2.09 -17.55
N THR A 178 -17.10 -1.20 -17.49
CA THR A 178 -16.61 -0.59 -16.26
C THR A 178 -16.51 0.91 -16.42
N VAL A 179 -17.55 1.62 -15.99
CA VAL A 179 -17.56 3.08 -15.96
C VAL A 179 -16.73 3.58 -14.78
N ASP A 180 -15.99 4.67 -14.99
CA ASP A 180 -15.20 5.30 -13.93
C ASP A 180 -16.09 5.65 -12.74
N VAL A 181 -15.72 5.10 -11.58
CA VAL A 181 -16.49 5.24 -10.33
C VAL A 181 -16.02 6.43 -9.52
N LYS A 182 -16.88 6.98 -8.68
CA LYS A 182 -16.54 8.11 -7.79
C LYS A 182 -15.59 7.72 -6.66
N THR A 183 -15.62 6.45 -6.28
CA THR A 183 -14.71 5.86 -5.29
C THR A 183 -14.43 4.41 -5.65
N ILE A 184 -13.21 3.96 -5.43
CA ILE A 184 -12.78 2.58 -5.71
C ILE A 184 -13.65 1.52 -4.98
N TYR A 185 -14.31 1.90 -3.89
CA TYR A 185 -15.20 1.01 -3.13
C TYR A 185 -16.52 0.68 -3.86
N GLU A 186 -16.84 1.39 -4.95
CA GLU A 186 -17.95 1.05 -5.85
C GLU A 186 -17.60 -0.08 -6.83
N ALA A 187 -16.31 -0.35 -7.07
CA ALA A 187 -15.88 -1.33 -8.06
C ALA A 187 -16.49 -2.74 -7.86
N PRO A 188 -16.52 -3.34 -6.65
CA PRO A 188 -17.18 -4.63 -6.44
C PRO A 188 -18.67 -4.63 -6.77
N ILE A 189 -19.34 -3.49 -6.52
CA ILE A 189 -20.77 -3.31 -6.83
C ILE A 189 -20.99 -3.22 -8.33
N SER A 190 -20.12 -2.47 -9.03
CA SER A 190 -20.18 -2.30 -10.48
C SER A 190 -19.92 -3.62 -11.21
N PHE A 191 -18.91 -4.38 -10.83
CA PHE A 191 -18.62 -5.68 -11.43
C PHE A 191 -19.74 -6.70 -11.21
N ASN A 192 -20.35 -6.74 -10.03
CA ASN A 192 -21.50 -7.62 -9.77
C ASN A 192 -22.73 -7.21 -10.57
N LYS A 193 -22.98 -5.89 -10.76
CA LYS A 193 -24.07 -5.38 -11.63
C LYS A 193 -23.92 -5.89 -13.05
N GLU A 194 -22.68 -5.93 -13.57
CA GLU A 194 -22.34 -6.47 -14.89
C GLU A 194 -22.20 -8.00 -14.91
N LYS A 195 -22.46 -8.67 -13.77
CA LYS A 195 -22.42 -10.13 -13.62
C LYS A 195 -21.06 -10.78 -13.92
N LEU A 196 -19.96 -10.07 -13.69
CA LEU A 196 -18.63 -10.58 -13.93
C LEU A 196 -18.37 -11.86 -13.14
N ASP A 197 -18.76 -11.90 -11.88
CA ASP A 197 -18.66 -13.06 -11.00
C ASP A 197 -19.45 -14.28 -11.55
N GLU A 198 -20.69 -14.07 -12.04
CA GLU A 198 -21.47 -15.14 -12.66
C GLU A 198 -20.81 -15.67 -13.95
N ARG A 199 -20.16 -14.78 -14.75
CA ARG A 199 -19.46 -15.18 -15.97
C ARG A 199 -18.22 -16.04 -15.67
N VAL A 200 -17.42 -15.65 -14.68
CA VAL A 200 -16.27 -16.43 -14.22
C VAL A 200 -16.71 -17.82 -13.74
N LEU A 201 -17.71 -17.88 -12.86
CA LEU A 201 -18.24 -19.16 -12.36
C LEU A 201 -18.81 -20.05 -13.48
N LYS A 202 -19.51 -19.44 -14.44
CA LYS A 202 -20.04 -20.16 -15.61
C LYS A 202 -18.92 -20.74 -16.46
N PHE A 203 -17.85 -19.99 -16.72
CA PHE A 203 -16.71 -20.46 -17.49
C PHE A 203 -16.10 -21.74 -16.87
N PHE A 204 -15.91 -21.74 -15.56
CA PHE A 204 -15.36 -22.90 -14.83
C PHE A 204 -16.41 -23.98 -14.49
N ASN A 205 -17.64 -23.83 -14.98
CA ASN A 205 -18.76 -24.74 -14.69
C ASN A 205 -19.01 -24.95 -13.18
N ILE A 206 -18.81 -23.88 -12.38
CA ILE A 206 -19.03 -23.87 -10.93
C ILE A 206 -20.44 -23.42 -10.64
N LYS A 207 -21.20 -24.29 -9.98
CA LYS A 207 -22.56 -23.97 -9.51
C LYS A 207 -22.51 -23.52 -8.05
N THR A 208 -23.01 -22.34 -7.75
CA THR A 208 -23.16 -21.85 -6.38
C THR A 208 -24.62 -21.49 -6.09
N ARG A 209 -25.07 -21.81 -4.88
CA ARG A 209 -26.38 -21.36 -4.34
C ARG A 209 -26.24 -20.09 -3.49
N LYS A 210 -25.00 -19.71 -3.14
CA LYS A 210 -24.75 -18.53 -2.30
C LYS A 210 -24.88 -17.27 -3.13
N LYS A 211 -25.73 -16.35 -2.68
CA LYS A 211 -25.80 -14.99 -3.24
C LYS A 211 -24.65 -14.16 -2.69
N VAL A 212 -24.08 -13.32 -3.55
CA VAL A 212 -23.01 -12.36 -3.15
C VAL A 212 -23.60 -11.35 -2.17
N ASN A 213 -22.93 -11.14 -1.04
CA ASN A 213 -23.33 -10.13 -0.05
C ASN A 213 -22.50 -8.86 -0.25
N LEU A 214 -23.04 -7.88 -0.94
CA LEU A 214 -22.42 -6.57 -1.16
C LEU A 214 -22.85 -5.50 -0.16
N LEU A 215 -23.63 -5.82 0.87
CA LEU A 215 -24.07 -4.85 1.89
C LEU A 215 -22.90 -4.11 2.57
N PRO A 216 -21.78 -4.76 2.93
CA PRO A 216 -20.64 -4.07 3.50
C PRO A 216 -20.07 -3.01 2.55
N TRP A 217 -19.89 -3.34 1.27
CA TRP A 217 -19.40 -2.41 0.25
C TRP A 217 -20.36 -1.25 0.00
N LYS A 218 -21.65 -1.50 -0.08
CA LYS A 218 -22.68 -0.45 -0.21
C LYS A 218 -22.65 0.51 0.98
N LYS A 219 -22.46 0.02 2.22
CA LYS A 219 -22.33 0.85 3.42
C LYS A 219 -21.08 1.73 3.35
N ILE A 220 -19.93 1.16 2.98
CA ILE A 220 -18.67 1.90 2.85
C ILE A 220 -18.81 2.99 1.78
N THR A 221 -19.30 2.64 0.60
CA THR A 221 -19.53 3.58 -0.50
C THR A 221 -20.42 4.74 -0.07
N HIS A 222 -21.54 4.43 0.59
CA HIS A 222 -22.45 5.46 1.10
C HIS A 222 -21.75 6.41 2.11
N LEU A 223 -20.97 5.86 3.05
CA LEU A 223 -20.23 6.66 4.04
C LEU A 223 -19.19 7.56 3.39
N VAL A 224 -18.46 7.06 2.39
CA VAL A 224 -17.41 7.83 1.72
C VAL A 224 -17.99 8.96 0.86
N LEU A 225 -19.08 8.70 0.15
CA LEU A 225 -19.67 9.66 -0.80
C LEU A 225 -20.60 10.67 -0.14
N ASN A 226 -21.47 10.22 0.79
CA ASN A 226 -22.63 10.98 1.23
C ASN A 226 -22.52 11.53 2.67
N ASN A 227 -21.42 11.25 3.39
CA ASN A 227 -21.30 11.71 4.77
C ASN A 227 -21.06 13.20 4.84
N LYS A 228 -21.97 13.92 5.53
CA LYS A 228 -21.88 15.38 5.75
C LYS A 228 -20.92 15.75 6.88
N ARG A 229 -20.68 14.84 7.84
CA ARG A 229 -19.75 15.09 8.95
C ARG A 229 -18.31 14.91 8.45
N LYS A 230 -17.50 15.95 8.61
CA LYS A 230 -16.12 15.99 8.12
C LYS A 230 -15.14 16.24 9.27
N VAL A 231 -13.93 15.73 9.12
CA VAL A 231 -12.78 16.04 9.96
C VAL A 231 -11.60 16.39 9.06
N ASN A 232 -10.89 17.49 9.39
CA ASN A 232 -9.73 17.93 8.62
C ASN A 232 -8.45 17.37 9.25
N ILE A 233 -7.68 16.62 8.49
CA ILE A 233 -6.38 16.08 8.91
C ILE A 233 -5.29 16.68 8.05
N ALA A 234 -4.33 17.35 8.68
CA ALA A 234 -3.14 17.83 8.00
C ALA A 234 -2.14 16.67 7.79
N ILE A 235 -1.72 16.46 6.55
CA ILE A 235 -0.59 15.61 6.20
C ILE A 235 0.59 16.51 5.87
N ILE A 236 1.62 16.52 6.74
CA ILE A 236 2.80 17.38 6.58
C ILE A 236 3.96 16.51 6.09
N GLY A 237 4.18 16.55 4.80
CA GLY A 237 5.11 15.65 4.11
C GLY A 237 5.98 16.35 3.08
N LYS A 238 6.71 15.54 2.33
CA LYS A 238 7.37 15.90 1.07
C LYS A 238 6.56 15.30 -0.07
N TYR A 239 6.66 15.89 -1.27
CA TYR A 239 5.99 15.32 -2.44
C TYR A 239 4.47 15.18 -2.29
N VAL A 240 3.84 16.09 -1.54
CA VAL A 240 2.40 16.02 -1.25
C VAL A 240 1.51 16.18 -2.49
N GLU A 241 2.08 16.67 -3.59
CA GLU A 241 1.42 16.75 -4.90
C GLU A 241 1.41 15.41 -5.65
N LEU A 242 2.34 14.50 -5.33
CA LEU A 242 2.40 13.16 -5.91
C LEU A 242 1.41 12.23 -5.20
N LYS A 243 0.21 12.10 -5.75
CA LYS A 243 -0.89 11.34 -5.13
C LYS A 243 -0.52 9.89 -4.78
N ASP A 244 0.30 9.24 -5.60
CA ASP A 244 0.69 7.84 -5.39
C ASP A 244 1.67 7.65 -4.23
N ALA A 245 2.48 8.67 -3.90
CA ALA A 245 3.45 8.61 -2.81
C ALA A 245 2.81 8.30 -1.43
N TYR A 246 1.57 8.76 -1.23
CA TYR A 246 0.84 8.60 0.03
C TYR A 246 -0.43 7.76 -0.11
N LYS A 247 -0.59 6.99 -1.19
CA LYS A 247 -1.83 6.26 -1.48
C LYS A 247 -2.28 5.35 -0.33
N SER A 248 -1.38 4.53 0.23
CA SER A 248 -1.71 3.66 1.36
C SER A 248 -2.12 4.45 2.60
N LEU A 249 -1.49 5.60 2.84
CA LEU A 249 -1.81 6.49 3.96
C LEU A 249 -3.20 7.13 3.79
N ASP A 250 -3.50 7.63 2.60
CA ASP A 250 -4.79 8.23 2.26
C ASP A 250 -5.94 7.22 2.45
N GLU A 251 -5.72 5.99 1.98
CA GLU A 251 -6.66 4.89 2.19
C GLU A 251 -6.84 4.58 3.68
N ALA A 252 -5.75 4.48 4.45
CA ALA A 252 -5.81 4.19 5.88
C ALA A 252 -6.54 5.27 6.69
N LEU A 253 -6.33 6.55 6.36
CA LEU A 253 -7.08 7.67 6.94
C LEU A 253 -8.58 7.60 6.56
N THR A 254 -8.88 7.26 5.31
CA THR A 254 -10.26 7.04 4.84
C THR A 254 -10.91 5.89 5.61
N HIS A 255 -10.19 4.78 5.82
CA HIS A 255 -10.69 3.65 6.64
C HIS A 255 -10.96 4.06 8.08
N GLY A 256 -10.09 4.86 8.70
CA GLY A 256 -10.34 5.46 10.01
C GLY A 256 -11.60 6.33 10.03
N GLY A 257 -11.86 7.07 8.94
CA GLY A 257 -13.09 7.83 8.73
C GLY A 257 -14.33 6.94 8.66
N ILE A 258 -14.26 5.84 7.90
CA ILE A 258 -15.34 4.83 7.78
C ILE A 258 -15.69 4.27 9.16
N ALA A 259 -14.67 3.86 9.96
CA ALA A 259 -14.86 3.35 11.31
C ALA A 259 -15.60 4.33 12.23
N ASN A 260 -15.36 5.64 12.06
CA ASN A 260 -15.96 6.70 12.87
C ASN A 260 -17.20 7.35 12.24
N LYS A 261 -17.65 6.84 11.08
CA LYS A 261 -18.77 7.41 10.31
C LYS A 261 -18.55 8.90 9.98
N LEU A 262 -17.34 9.22 9.48
CA LEU A 262 -16.89 10.55 9.11
C LEU A 262 -16.26 10.54 7.72
N LYS A 263 -16.34 11.66 7.02
CA LYS A 263 -15.51 11.94 5.86
C LYS A 263 -14.21 12.60 6.32
N VAL A 264 -13.07 12.05 5.97
CA VAL A 264 -11.77 12.67 6.25
C VAL A 264 -11.41 13.58 5.09
N ASN A 265 -11.18 14.85 5.40
CA ASN A 265 -10.66 15.83 4.46
C ASN A 265 -9.15 15.97 4.69
N LEU A 266 -8.35 15.64 3.66
CA LEU A 266 -6.90 15.66 3.74
C LEU A 266 -6.35 17.02 3.31
N VAL A 267 -5.76 17.74 4.27
CA VAL A 267 -5.09 19.03 4.05
C VAL A 267 -3.60 18.73 3.87
N ARG A 268 -3.13 18.74 2.62
CA ARG A 268 -1.74 18.45 2.31
C ARG A 268 -0.88 19.70 2.42
N ILE A 269 0.20 19.61 3.17
CA ILE A 269 1.13 20.73 3.42
C ILE A 269 2.56 20.27 3.13
N GLU A 270 3.18 20.92 2.15
CA GLU A 270 4.59 20.70 1.84
C GLU A 270 5.47 21.22 2.98
N SER A 271 6.25 20.31 3.58
CA SER A 271 7.05 20.65 4.78
C SER A 271 8.21 21.60 4.51
N ASP A 272 8.70 21.68 3.28
CA ASP A 272 9.81 22.58 2.89
C ASP A 272 9.42 24.04 2.99
N PHE A 273 8.15 24.36 2.74
CA PHE A 273 7.60 25.72 2.75
C PHE A 273 6.87 26.08 4.04
N LEU A 274 6.90 25.20 5.04
CA LEU A 274 6.22 25.45 6.31
C LEU A 274 7.16 26.17 7.29
N LYS A 275 7.04 27.51 7.37
CA LYS A 275 7.82 28.32 8.30
C LYS A 275 7.08 28.47 9.65
N PRO A 276 7.80 28.62 10.77
CA PRO A 276 7.17 28.78 12.10
C PRO A 276 6.10 29.89 12.17
N LYS A 277 6.30 31.01 11.47
CA LYS A 277 5.35 32.13 11.43
C LYS A 277 4.02 31.81 10.74
N ASP A 278 4.02 30.83 9.81
CA ASP A 278 2.86 30.49 8.98
C ASP A 278 2.03 29.35 9.57
N ILE A 279 2.59 28.62 10.55
CA ILE A 279 2.00 27.40 11.11
C ILE A 279 0.60 27.63 11.65
N LYS A 280 0.42 28.65 12.48
CA LYS A 280 -0.88 28.97 13.09
C LYS A 280 -1.96 29.17 12.03
N ASN A 281 -1.66 29.88 10.95
CA ASN A 281 -2.62 30.16 9.89
C ASN A 281 -2.92 28.92 9.05
N LYS A 282 -1.90 28.10 8.74
CA LYS A 282 -2.06 26.90 7.92
C LYS A 282 -2.75 25.75 8.67
N LEU A 283 -2.65 25.72 9.99
CA LEU A 283 -3.14 24.62 10.83
C LEU A 283 -4.36 24.99 11.70
N LYS A 284 -4.89 26.21 11.62
CA LYS A 284 -6.01 26.68 12.48
C LYS A 284 -7.30 25.86 12.33
N GLU A 285 -7.53 25.27 11.16
CA GLU A 285 -8.78 24.55 10.85
C GLU A 285 -8.60 23.02 10.87
N VAL A 286 -7.41 22.52 11.25
CA VAL A 286 -7.18 21.09 11.29
C VAL A 286 -7.51 20.53 12.68
N SER A 287 -8.06 19.33 12.67
CA SER A 287 -8.44 18.61 13.90
C SER A 287 -7.41 17.56 14.30
N GLY A 288 -6.46 17.25 13.43
CA GLY A 288 -5.37 16.32 13.68
C GLY A 288 -4.21 16.55 12.71
N ILE A 289 -3.00 16.27 13.17
CA ILE A 289 -1.77 16.44 12.40
C ILE A 289 -1.09 15.09 12.26
N LEU A 290 -0.75 14.73 11.02
CA LEU A 290 -0.03 13.50 10.69
C LEU A 290 1.27 13.84 9.95
N ILE A 291 2.38 13.29 10.44
CA ILE A 291 3.66 13.33 9.74
C ILE A 291 3.99 11.91 9.26
N PRO A 292 4.00 11.70 7.93
CA PRO A 292 4.23 10.39 7.34
C PRO A 292 5.70 9.95 7.39
N GLY A 293 5.93 8.70 7.00
CA GLY A 293 7.25 8.18 6.68
C GLY A 293 7.97 9.01 5.62
N GLY A 294 9.28 8.92 5.61
CA GLY A 294 10.14 9.64 4.69
C GLY A 294 11.61 9.45 5.06
N PHE A 295 12.48 10.25 4.43
CA PHE A 295 13.92 10.22 4.66
C PHE A 295 14.57 11.55 4.24
N GLY A 296 15.83 11.74 4.67
CA GLY A 296 16.65 12.88 4.32
C GLY A 296 16.31 14.18 5.04
N LYS A 297 17.25 15.10 5.07
CA LYS A 297 17.22 16.35 5.86
C LYS A 297 16.20 17.38 5.38
N ARG A 298 15.82 17.36 4.10
CA ARG A 298 14.90 18.34 3.51
C ARG A 298 13.54 18.34 4.22
N GLY A 299 13.00 19.52 4.56
CA GLY A 299 11.70 19.71 5.17
C GLY A 299 11.59 19.28 6.65
N THR A 300 12.71 18.93 7.32
CA THR A 300 12.69 18.48 8.71
C THR A 300 12.27 19.58 9.68
N GLU A 301 12.77 20.81 9.49
CA GLU A 301 12.44 21.92 10.39
C GLU A 301 10.96 22.31 10.32
N GLY A 302 10.34 22.27 9.14
CA GLY A 302 8.90 22.47 9.00
C GLY A 302 8.08 21.40 9.72
N LYS A 303 8.52 20.13 9.66
CA LYS A 303 7.89 19.03 10.41
C LYS A 303 8.05 19.23 11.92
N ILE A 304 9.26 19.55 12.40
CA ILE A 304 9.53 19.82 13.81
C ILE A 304 8.66 20.97 14.34
N ALA A 305 8.55 22.05 13.57
CA ALA A 305 7.72 23.19 13.93
C ALA A 305 6.23 22.82 14.01
N ALA A 306 5.73 21.98 13.11
CA ALA A 306 4.36 21.47 13.17
C ALA A 306 4.12 20.53 14.36
N ILE A 307 5.10 19.70 14.73
CA ILE A 307 5.03 18.84 15.92
C ILE A 307 4.99 19.70 17.19
N THR A 308 5.84 20.74 17.26
CA THR A 308 5.81 21.72 18.37
C THR A 308 4.42 22.36 18.50
N TYR A 309 3.82 22.74 17.37
CA TYR A 309 2.48 23.31 17.34
C TYR A 309 1.42 22.30 17.83
N ALA A 310 1.45 21.06 17.34
CA ALA A 310 0.56 19.98 17.77
C ALA A 310 0.66 19.74 19.28
N ARG A 311 1.88 19.59 19.80
CA ARG A 311 2.14 19.33 21.22
C ARG A 311 1.65 20.48 22.12
N ASN A 312 1.96 21.71 21.76
CA ASN A 312 1.62 22.89 22.58
C ASN A 312 0.12 23.18 22.58
N ASN A 313 -0.57 22.96 21.44
CA ASN A 313 -1.99 23.23 21.29
C ASN A 313 -2.88 21.99 21.53
N LYS A 314 -2.30 20.87 22.00
CA LYS A 314 -3.02 19.63 22.31
C LYS A 314 -3.79 19.04 21.12
N ILE A 315 -3.33 19.31 19.88
CA ILE A 315 -3.92 18.78 18.66
C ILE A 315 -3.50 17.31 18.51
N PRO A 316 -4.43 16.36 18.29
CA PRO A 316 -4.10 14.98 18.03
C PRO A 316 -3.01 14.81 16.97
N PHE A 317 -1.96 14.07 17.33
CA PHE A 317 -0.76 13.92 16.51
C PHE A 317 -0.43 12.45 16.26
N LEU A 318 -0.19 12.10 14.99
CA LEU A 318 0.33 10.81 14.57
C LEU A 318 1.64 10.97 13.78
N GLY A 319 2.72 10.42 14.30
CA GLY A 319 4.01 10.35 13.60
C GLY A 319 4.29 8.92 13.13
N ILE A 320 4.46 8.71 11.82
CA ILE A 320 4.74 7.39 11.25
C ILE A 320 6.21 7.33 10.81
N CYS A 321 6.96 6.32 11.26
CA CYS A 321 8.34 6.05 10.89
C CYS A 321 9.22 7.30 11.07
N PHE A 322 9.57 7.98 10.00
CA PHE A 322 10.28 9.27 10.05
C PHE A 322 9.53 10.32 10.88
N GLY A 323 8.19 10.31 10.89
CA GLY A 323 7.37 11.20 11.70
C GLY A 323 7.56 10.99 13.20
N MET A 324 7.71 9.75 13.66
CA MET A 324 8.09 9.43 15.05
C MET A 324 9.49 9.96 15.37
N GLN A 325 10.45 9.75 14.46
CA GLN A 325 11.83 10.22 14.65
C GLN A 325 11.89 11.75 14.77
N MET A 326 11.12 12.47 13.96
CA MET A 326 11.02 13.94 14.07
C MET A 326 10.38 14.39 15.39
N ALA A 327 9.41 13.62 15.91
CA ALA A 327 8.79 13.90 17.21
C ALA A 327 9.79 13.72 18.37
N VAL A 328 10.65 12.70 18.29
CA VAL A 328 11.73 12.50 19.26
C VAL A 328 12.75 13.64 19.20
N ILE A 329 13.16 14.07 18.01
CA ILE A 329 14.08 15.22 17.83
C ILE A 329 13.45 16.50 18.35
N GLU A 330 12.18 16.77 18.06
CA GLU A 330 11.43 17.92 18.57
C GLU A 330 11.45 17.95 20.11
N PHE A 331 11.09 16.84 20.72
CA PHE A 331 11.01 16.72 22.17
C PHE A 331 12.38 16.86 22.82
N ALA A 332 13.42 16.26 22.26
CA ALA A 332 14.81 16.41 22.73
C ALA A 332 15.25 17.87 22.71
N ARG A 333 14.95 18.62 21.64
CA ARG A 333 15.32 20.03 21.52
C ARG A 333 14.57 20.93 22.50
N ASN A 334 13.28 20.70 22.68
CA ASN A 334 12.38 21.64 23.37
C ASN A 334 12.05 21.25 24.81
N LYS A 335 12.26 19.99 25.21
CA LYS A 335 11.97 19.50 26.56
C LYS A 335 13.20 18.99 27.30
N LEU A 336 14.15 18.38 26.63
CA LEU A 336 15.42 17.93 27.22
C LEU A 336 16.53 18.98 27.10
N ASN A 337 16.28 20.11 26.45
CA ASN A 337 17.25 21.17 26.17
C ASN A 337 18.48 20.71 25.36
N ILE A 338 18.38 19.59 24.61
CA ILE A 338 19.41 19.14 23.70
C ILE A 338 19.27 19.89 22.38
N LYS A 339 19.60 21.18 22.38
CA LYS A 339 19.35 22.13 21.26
C LYS A 339 19.83 21.64 19.89
N LYS A 340 20.92 20.81 19.87
CA LYS A 340 21.49 20.25 18.64
C LYS A 340 21.04 18.82 18.35
N ALA A 341 19.98 18.32 19.03
CA ALA A 341 19.45 16.99 18.77
C ALA A 341 19.10 16.82 17.28
N THR A 342 19.53 15.67 16.73
CA THR A 342 19.43 15.38 15.31
C THR A 342 19.36 13.87 15.04
N SER A 343 19.25 13.50 13.77
CA SER A 343 19.48 12.13 13.29
C SER A 343 20.86 12.02 12.65
N SER A 344 21.54 10.88 12.82
CA SER A 344 22.77 10.58 12.11
C SER A 344 22.57 10.47 10.58
N GLU A 345 21.33 10.31 10.13
CA GLU A 345 20.95 10.41 8.71
C GLU A 345 21.31 11.77 8.10
N PHE A 346 21.35 12.82 8.89
CA PHE A 346 21.60 14.19 8.43
C PHE A 346 23.07 14.58 8.48
N GLY A 347 23.92 13.66 8.89
CA GLY A 347 25.36 13.81 9.04
C GLY A 347 25.84 13.47 10.48
N PRO A 348 27.16 13.33 10.65
CA PRO A 348 27.74 12.99 11.95
C PRO A 348 27.42 14.03 13.03
N SER A 349 26.94 13.58 14.20
CA SER A 349 26.66 14.46 15.34
C SER A 349 26.79 13.71 16.66
N LYS A 350 27.36 14.39 17.68
CA LYS A 350 27.39 13.87 19.08
C LYS A 350 26.02 13.91 19.76
N ALA A 351 25.05 14.62 19.19
CA ALA A 351 23.70 14.79 19.72
C ALA A 351 22.65 14.00 18.90
N SER A 352 23.06 12.87 18.32
CA SER A 352 22.15 12.01 17.54
C SER A 352 21.24 11.21 18.47
N VAL A 353 19.99 11.65 18.61
CA VAL A 353 18.92 10.93 19.33
C VAL A 353 18.22 9.90 18.43
N VAL A 354 18.50 9.94 17.13
CA VAL A 354 18.12 8.96 16.12
C VAL A 354 19.39 8.56 15.38
N GLY A 355 19.62 7.26 15.23
CA GLY A 355 20.84 6.75 14.63
C GLY A 355 20.64 5.56 13.71
N LEU A 356 21.71 5.19 12.97
CA LEU A 356 21.70 3.99 12.15
C LEU A 356 21.54 2.77 13.05
N MET A 357 20.70 1.84 12.63
CA MET A 357 20.52 0.56 13.31
C MET A 357 21.79 -0.28 13.17
N SER A 358 22.41 -0.63 14.31
CA SER A 358 23.63 -1.43 14.32
C SER A 358 23.35 -2.92 14.29
N GLU A 359 22.31 -3.38 14.98
CA GLU A 359 21.95 -4.80 15.09
C GLU A 359 20.45 -4.99 15.27
N TRP A 360 19.85 -6.01 14.63
CA TRP A 360 18.47 -6.45 14.86
C TRP A 360 18.33 -7.95 14.72
N ILE A 361 17.23 -8.52 15.26
CA ILE A 361 16.93 -9.95 15.18
C ILE A 361 15.67 -10.14 14.33
N LYS A 362 15.74 -11.04 13.34
CA LYS A 362 14.61 -11.50 12.53
C LYS A 362 14.67 -13.01 12.40
N ASP A 363 13.56 -13.70 12.63
CA ASP A 363 13.43 -15.17 12.55
C ASP A 363 14.53 -15.92 13.32
N GLY A 364 14.89 -15.40 14.52
CA GLY A 364 15.95 -15.95 15.37
C GLY A 364 17.39 -15.71 14.88
N LYS A 365 17.57 -15.01 13.76
CA LYS A 365 18.88 -14.65 13.21
C LYS A 365 19.23 -13.19 13.52
N LYS A 366 20.50 -12.96 13.88
CA LYS A 366 21.06 -11.63 14.15
C LYS A 366 21.60 -11.04 12.86
N PHE A 367 21.13 -9.84 12.51
CA PHE A 367 21.62 -9.05 11.38
C PHE A 367 22.41 -7.84 11.88
N LYS A 368 23.46 -7.46 11.15
CA LYS A 368 24.24 -6.25 11.43
C LYS A 368 24.09 -5.25 10.29
N GLY A 369 23.81 -4.01 10.63
CA GLY A 369 23.80 -2.89 9.70
C GLY A 369 25.22 -2.36 9.45
N THR A 370 25.55 -2.02 8.22
CA THR A 370 26.78 -1.34 7.84
C THR A 370 26.51 -0.16 6.94
N ASP A 371 27.35 0.87 7.01
CA ASP A 371 27.24 2.06 6.14
C ASP A 371 27.52 1.75 4.67
N LYS A 372 28.10 0.59 4.37
CA LYS A 372 28.54 0.19 3.02
C LYS A 372 27.47 -0.61 2.25
N ASP A 373 26.53 -1.25 2.95
CA ASP A 373 25.44 -2.02 2.32
C ASP A 373 24.07 -1.43 2.69
N LEU A 374 23.74 -0.34 2.04
CA LEU A 374 22.49 0.39 2.29
C LEU A 374 21.22 -0.41 1.90
N GLY A 375 21.32 -1.42 1.04
CA GLY A 375 20.20 -2.29 0.66
C GLY A 375 19.91 -3.40 1.68
N GLY A 376 20.96 -3.99 2.28
CA GLY A 376 20.87 -5.11 3.21
C GLY A 376 20.61 -4.75 4.67
N THR A 377 20.65 -3.45 5.03
CA THR A 377 20.54 -2.96 6.42
C THR A 377 19.17 -2.45 6.80
N MET A 378 18.17 -2.59 5.92
CA MET A 378 16.82 -2.11 6.15
C MET A 378 15.99 -3.13 6.94
N ARG A 379 15.32 -2.67 7.99
CA ARG A 379 14.29 -3.44 8.68
C ARG A 379 13.03 -3.41 7.81
N LEU A 380 12.71 -4.57 7.22
CA LEU A 380 11.70 -4.69 6.19
C LEU A 380 10.76 -5.86 6.49
N GLY A 381 9.45 -5.61 6.44
CA GLY A 381 8.41 -6.61 6.73
C GLY A 381 7.88 -6.54 8.15
N SER A 382 7.21 -7.60 8.60
CA SER A 382 6.51 -7.66 9.89
C SER A 382 7.46 -7.98 11.03
N TYR A 383 7.35 -7.20 12.13
CA TYR A 383 8.10 -7.42 13.36
C TYR A 383 7.17 -7.29 14.58
N GLU A 384 7.44 -8.11 15.59
CA GLU A 384 6.73 -8.05 16.88
C GLU A 384 7.19 -6.83 17.69
N ALA A 385 6.23 -6.16 18.36
CA ALA A 385 6.48 -5.20 19.41
C ALA A 385 5.69 -5.56 20.68
N LYS A 386 6.33 -5.42 21.85
CA LYS A 386 5.69 -5.53 23.16
C LYS A 386 5.16 -4.19 23.60
N LEU A 387 3.89 -4.13 24.03
CA LEU A 387 3.23 -2.92 24.46
C LEU A 387 3.24 -2.78 25.99
N LYS A 388 3.50 -1.58 26.46
CA LYS A 388 3.45 -1.25 27.91
C LYS A 388 1.99 -1.31 28.37
N LYS A 389 1.74 -2.14 29.39
CA LYS A 389 0.41 -2.30 29.99
C LYS A 389 -0.13 -0.95 30.48
N GLY A 390 -1.39 -0.65 30.17
CA GLY A 390 -2.05 0.60 30.57
C GLY A 390 -1.69 1.83 29.73
N SER A 391 -0.83 1.68 28.71
CA SER A 391 -0.56 2.74 27.75
C SER A 391 -1.74 2.98 26.82
N LEU A 392 -1.81 4.16 26.19
CA LEU A 392 -2.84 4.48 25.21
C LEU A 392 -2.82 3.48 24.06
N ILE A 393 -1.63 3.14 23.56
CA ILE A 393 -1.48 2.19 22.45
C ILE A 393 -1.94 0.78 22.83
N SER A 394 -1.65 0.28 24.05
CA SER A 394 -2.12 -1.04 24.48
C SER A 394 -3.64 -1.11 24.55
N ASN A 395 -4.30 -0.01 24.92
CA ASN A 395 -5.75 0.11 24.93
C ASN A 395 -6.32 0.20 23.49
N ILE A 396 -5.64 0.89 22.56
CA ILE A 396 -6.06 1.00 21.16
C ILE A 396 -6.04 -0.36 20.47
N TYR A 397 -4.97 -1.15 20.67
CA TYR A 397 -4.85 -2.48 20.07
C TYR A 397 -5.55 -3.58 20.87
N ASN A 398 -5.90 -3.30 22.12
CA ASN A 398 -6.42 -4.28 23.07
C ASN A 398 -5.55 -5.54 23.13
N SER A 399 -4.24 -5.35 23.18
CA SER A 399 -3.23 -6.41 23.14
C SER A 399 -1.98 -5.99 23.89
N ALA A 400 -1.24 -6.98 24.39
CA ALA A 400 0.11 -6.80 24.98
C ALA A 400 1.22 -6.88 23.91
N LYS A 401 0.92 -7.40 22.73
CA LYS A 401 1.86 -7.59 21.62
C LYS A 401 1.17 -7.28 20.29
N ILE A 402 1.93 -6.74 19.36
CA ILE A 402 1.50 -6.46 18.00
C ILE A 402 2.56 -6.90 17.00
N ASN A 403 2.12 -7.14 15.77
CA ASN A 403 3.01 -7.39 14.63
C ASN A 403 2.71 -6.35 13.56
N GLU A 404 3.68 -5.49 13.24
CA GLU A 404 3.51 -4.40 12.28
C GLU A 404 4.61 -4.38 11.24
N ARG A 405 4.32 -3.80 10.06
CA ARG A 405 5.25 -3.75 8.94
C ARG A 405 6.19 -2.58 9.05
N HIS A 406 7.47 -2.83 8.85
CA HIS A 406 8.56 -1.86 8.91
C HIS A 406 9.18 -1.64 7.54
N ARG A 407 9.73 -0.42 7.35
CA ARG A 407 10.54 -0.03 6.19
C ARG A 407 11.44 1.13 6.59
N HIS A 408 12.52 0.85 7.32
CA HIS A 408 13.44 1.91 7.78
C HIS A 408 14.82 1.36 8.14
N ARG A 409 15.81 2.27 8.24
CA ARG A 409 17.19 1.98 8.63
C ARG A 409 17.59 2.66 9.92
N TYR A 410 16.99 3.80 10.21
CA TYR A 410 17.31 4.60 11.38
C TYR A 410 16.29 4.31 12.49
N GLU A 411 16.79 4.31 13.72
CA GLU A 411 16.03 4.02 14.93
C GLU A 411 16.25 5.10 15.98
N VAL A 412 15.29 5.26 16.86
CA VAL A 412 15.44 6.08 18.05
C VAL A 412 16.46 5.43 18.99
N ASN A 413 17.38 6.22 19.51
CA ASN A 413 18.43 5.74 20.42
C ASN A 413 17.86 5.45 21.81
N ILE A 414 17.77 4.17 22.16
CA ILE A 414 17.21 3.70 23.43
C ILE A 414 17.94 4.24 24.66
N ASN A 415 19.21 4.62 24.54
CA ASN A 415 20.01 5.12 25.68
C ASN A 415 19.48 6.42 26.29
N PHE A 416 18.67 7.18 25.53
CA PHE A 416 18.00 8.39 26.03
C PHE A 416 16.64 8.12 26.69
N LYS A 417 16.19 6.87 26.77
CA LYS A 417 14.84 6.50 27.22
C LYS A 417 14.48 7.13 28.56
N ASP A 418 15.33 6.98 29.56
CA ASP A 418 15.05 7.44 30.93
C ASP A 418 14.92 8.97 31.00
N GLU A 419 15.71 9.70 30.22
CA GLU A 419 15.64 11.16 30.13
C GLU A 419 14.32 11.61 29.49
N PHE A 420 13.89 10.93 28.41
CA PHE A 420 12.61 11.19 27.75
C PHE A 420 11.42 10.90 28.67
N GLU A 421 11.43 9.74 29.36
CA GLU A 421 10.33 9.33 30.23
C GLU A 421 10.18 10.25 31.46
N LYS A 422 11.27 10.74 32.03
CA LYS A 422 11.25 11.76 33.11
C LYS A 422 10.55 13.05 32.70
N GLN A 423 10.58 13.41 31.42
CA GLN A 423 9.93 14.60 30.89
C GLN A 423 8.53 14.33 30.25
N GLY A 424 8.04 13.08 30.36
CA GLY A 424 6.69 12.70 29.95
C GLY A 424 6.54 12.14 28.53
N MET A 425 7.64 11.83 27.82
CA MET A 425 7.58 11.01 26.61
C MET A 425 7.85 9.56 26.96
N VAL A 426 6.82 8.72 26.92
CA VAL A 426 6.88 7.31 27.28
C VAL A 426 7.16 6.45 26.05
N PHE A 427 8.10 5.51 26.18
CA PHE A 427 8.33 4.46 25.20
C PHE A 427 7.36 3.32 25.46
N SER A 428 6.18 3.41 24.86
CA SER A 428 5.05 2.51 25.13
C SER A 428 5.06 1.24 24.30
N GLY A 429 5.93 1.14 23.30
CA GLY A 429 6.20 -0.08 22.53
C GLY A 429 7.70 -0.27 22.31
N LEU A 430 8.16 -1.50 22.53
CA LEU A 430 9.56 -1.89 22.36
C LEU A 430 9.63 -3.21 21.58
N SER A 431 10.75 -3.43 20.87
CA SER A 431 11.08 -4.74 20.31
C SER A 431 11.12 -5.84 21.39
N PRO A 432 10.96 -7.13 21.04
CA PRO A 432 10.92 -8.23 22.01
C PRO A 432 12.14 -8.29 22.95
N ASP A 433 13.30 -7.86 22.48
CA ASP A 433 14.55 -7.75 23.26
C ASP A 433 14.70 -6.41 24.00
N SER A 434 13.70 -5.54 23.90
CA SER A 434 13.64 -4.21 24.54
C SER A 434 14.73 -3.22 24.11
N LYS A 435 15.38 -3.46 22.96
CA LYS A 435 16.47 -2.61 22.46
C LYS A 435 16.03 -1.54 21.48
N LEU A 436 14.93 -1.75 20.77
CA LEU A 436 14.46 -0.85 19.73
C LEU A 436 13.13 -0.22 20.15
N PRO A 437 13.08 1.12 20.23
CA PRO A 437 11.82 1.85 20.45
C PRO A 437 10.89 1.76 19.22
N GLU A 438 9.71 1.22 19.44
CA GLU A 438 8.70 1.02 18.40
C GLU A 438 7.61 2.08 18.45
N ILE A 439 7.29 2.56 19.66
CA ILE A 439 6.17 3.48 19.89
C ILE A 439 6.51 4.47 20.99
N ILE A 440 6.19 5.73 20.76
CA ILE A 440 6.25 6.81 21.74
C ILE A 440 4.87 7.42 21.99
N GLU A 441 4.62 7.84 23.23
CA GLU A 441 3.42 8.57 23.65
C GLU A 441 3.78 9.75 24.54
N LEU A 442 2.95 10.81 24.56
CA LEU A 442 3.06 11.89 25.56
C LEU A 442 1.97 11.73 26.62
N THR A 443 2.38 11.61 27.89
CA THR A 443 1.46 11.39 29.03
C THR A 443 0.50 12.56 29.26
N ASN A 444 0.95 13.79 29.04
CA ASN A 444 0.18 15.02 29.24
C ASN A 444 -0.46 15.55 27.94
N HIS A 445 -0.77 14.66 27.01
CA HIS A 445 -1.41 15.02 25.73
C HIS A 445 -2.62 14.11 25.48
N PRO A 446 -3.76 14.66 25.03
CA PRO A 446 -4.98 13.85 24.82
C PRO A 446 -4.80 12.72 23.83
N TRP A 447 -4.00 12.92 22.78
CA TRP A 447 -3.64 11.89 21.80
C TRP A 447 -2.38 12.30 21.04
N PHE A 448 -1.24 11.75 21.41
CA PHE A 448 0.04 11.98 20.73
C PHE A 448 0.80 10.66 20.66
N ILE A 449 0.88 10.11 19.48
CA ILE A 449 1.53 8.80 19.24
C ILE A 449 2.50 8.93 18.07
N GLY A 450 3.70 8.41 18.25
CA GLY A 450 4.66 8.14 17.19
C GLY A 450 4.93 6.65 17.09
N VAL A 451 4.96 6.09 15.88
CA VAL A 451 5.23 4.67 15.63
C VAL A 451 6.36 4.53 14.62
N GLN A 452 7.27 3.58 14.84
CA GLN A 452 8.40 3.34 13.94
C GLN A 452 8.00 2.53 12.71
N PHE A 453 6.97 1.73 12.83
CA PHE A 453 6.37 0.92 11.77
C PHE A 453 5.39 1.73 10.88
N HIS A 454 4.87 1.06 9.86
CA HIS A 454 3.96 1.62 8.85
C HIS A 454 2.55 0.98 8.94
N PRO A 455 1.68 1.47 9.84
CA PRO A 455 0.34 0.88 10.06
C PRO A 455 -0.58 1.03 8.84
N GLU A 456 -0.28 1.97 7.93
CA GLU A 456 -1.04 2.18 6.71
C GLU A 456 -1.01 0.97 5.77
N PHE A 457 0.02 0.13 5.85
CA PHE A 457 0.10 -1.07 5.02
C PHE A 457 -0.86 -2.19 5.45
N LYS A 458 -1.37 -2.17 6.68
CA LYS A 458 -2.29 -3.20 7.21
C LYS A 458 -3.75 -2.74 7.29
N SER A 459 -4.03 -1.48 6.98
CA SER A 459 -5.40 -0.96 7.03
C SER A 459 -6.24 -1.43 5.85
N ARG A 460 -7.47 -1.86 6.12
CA ARG A 460 -8.43 -2.38 5.12
C ARG A 460 -9.79 -1.70 5.29
N PRO A 461 -10.57 -1.51 4.21
CA PRO A 461 -11.86 -0.83 4.31
C PRO A 461 -12.88 -1.55 5.20
N LEU A 462 -12.86 -2.90 5.20
CA LEU A 462 -13.73 -3.73 6.04
C LEU A 462 -13.14 -4.05 7.42
N ALA A 463 -11.84 -3.79 7.61
CA ALA A 463 -11.11 -3.94 8.87
C ALA A 463 -10.15 -2.76 9.05
N PRO A 464 -10.66 -1.56 9.36
CA PRO A 464 -9.83 -0.37 9.56
C PRO A 464 -8.80 -0.58 10.66
N HIS A 465 -7.57 -0.18 10.41
CA HIS A 465 -6.49 -0.32 11.38
C HIS A 465 -6.81 0.47 12.67
N PRO A 466 -6.63 -0.13 13.87
CA PRO A 466 -7.08 0.47 15.13
C PRO A 466 -6.43 1.83 15.43
N LEU A 467 -5.16 2.02 15.04
CA LEU A 467 -4.46 3.27 15.26
C LEU A 467 -5.09 4.43 14.46
N PHE A 468 -5.42 4.23 13.17
CA PHE A 468 -6.10 5.24 12.37
C PHE A 468 -7.54 5.49 12.86
N SER A 469 -8.24 4.45 13.27
CA SER A 469 -9.58 4.58 13.85
C SER A 469 -9.57 5.43 15.12
N SER A 470 -8.60 5.19 16.01
CA SER A 470 -8.41 5.97 17.24
C SER A 470 -7.97 7.41 16.97
N PHE A 471 -7.03 7.63 16.03
CA PHE A 471 -6.57 8.97 15.64
C PHE A 471 -7.71 9.83 15.11
N ILE A 472 -8.53 9.30 14.19
CA ILE A 472 -9.70 10.01 13.65
C ILE A 472 -10.75 10.27 14.73
N LYS A 473 -10.95 9.33 15.67
CA LYS A 473 -11.83 9.56 16.83
C LYS A 473 -11.34 10.69 17.71
N ALA A 474 -10.04 10.74 18.00
CA ALA A 474 -9.43 11.81 18.76
C ALA A 474 -9.54 13.16 18.04
N ALA A 475 -9.24 13.21 16.74
CA ALA A 475 -9.37 14.40 15.92
C ALA A 475 -10.82 14.94 15.86
N LYS A 476 -11.83 14.04 15.82
CA LYS A 476 -13.25 14.43 15.92
C LYS A 476 -13.57 15.13 17.22
N ASN A 477 -12.98 14.69 18.33
CA ASN A 477 -13.29 15.20 19.68
C ASN A 477 -12.47 16.46 20.05
N HIS A 478 -11.48 16.82 19.24
CA HIS A 478 -10.61 17.99 19.48
C HIS A 478 -11.27 19.33 19.14
N ARG A 479 -12.42 19.34 18.47
CA ARG A 479 -13.17 20.55 18.08
C ARG A 479 -13.84 21.21 19.26
#